data_af6bee79e8c3c4f5f720947f4883639c
#
_entry.id   af6bee79e8c3c4f5f720947f4883639c
#
_cell.length_a   1.000
_cell.length_b   1.000
_cell.length_c   1.000
_cell.angle_alpha   90.00
_cell.angle_beta   90.00
_cell.angle_gamma   90.00
#
_symmetry.space_group_name_H-M   'P 1'
#
loop_
_entity.id
_entity.type
_entity.pdbx_description
1 polymer ?
#
loop_
_entity_poly.entity_id
_entity_poly.type
_entity_poly.pdbx_seq_one_letter_code
_entity_poly.pdbx_strand_id
1 'polypeptide(L)'
;MADKLKNLLLAALLALMGILLAVTFLVSDRGSSGGQRLLRPLEEAERYEGASASHSAAQPEMLTLVAEQGVYLADDAGAYDLLLRQAEPLCQEAVGSAGTLQPLTEGEYLQLLQAPALLLQYHAPQPFYLLQAWGGSDTLREGVEVSGAALAARDQTVVLLLTDRKGGRWLAETAASQTDLEALCANVTESNARLAGEDGALAGDAVLTLGVETAPVLSAVQPELARRGELSQNVQSLFGMNAYLTKVYQNTDGSLVYVESHSTISLSPAGDLTYTGAGGIDLELTAPEGPARQVELCQKVYDLLCRLWEQAGASGQLSLEELDVQGGRTVLRFGLHRSGLFAERREGHWATVTVEDGAVTGLSAALRQLEETEQAPLLPLYQAAAVLPRGRAWLRVRLLEQQDGSLRPGICRVTEE
;
A
#
# COMPACT_ATOMS: atom_id res chain seq x y z
N MET A 1 9.28 -30.18 -52.98
CA MET A 1 9.83 -30.72 -51.70
C MET A 1 10.14 -29.60 -50.68
N ALA A 2 10.69 -28.47 -51.11
CA ALA A 2 11.07 -27.34 -50.22
C ALA A 2 9.91 -26.77 -49.36
N ASP A 3 8.70 -26.65 -49.93
CA ASP A 3 7.56 -26.06 -49.19
C ASP A 3 7.03 -26.97 -48.07
N LYS A 4 7.08 -28.29 -48.27
CA LYS A 4 6.69 -29.24 -47.21
C LYS A 4 7.67 -29.22 -46.05
N LEU A 5 8.97 -29.07 -46.33
CA LEU A 5 10.00 -28.93 -45.31
C LEU A 5 9.87 -27.62 -44.51
N LYS A 6 9.56 -26.53 -45.20
CA LYS A 6 9.34 -25.22 -44.59
C LYS A 6 8.14 -25.20 -43.65
N ASN A 7 7.03 -25.82 -44.06
CA ASN A 7 5.82 -25.93 -43.24
C ASN A 7 6.03 -26.85 -42.03
N LEU A 8 6.82 -27.91 -42.17
CA LEU A 8 7.18 -28.81 -41.08
C LEU A 8 8.07 -28.09 -40.03
N LEU A 9 9.02 -27.27 -40.51
CA LEU A 9 9.90 -26.47 -39.65
C LEU A 9 9.14 -25.40 -38.91
N LEU A 10 8.16 -24.74 -39.56
CA LEU A 10 7.28 -23.74 -38.95
C LEU A 10 6.40 -24.37 -37.86
N ALA A 11 5.82 -25.55 -38.13
CA ALA A 11 5.02 -26.29 -37.15
C ALA A 11 5.85 -26.72 -35.93
N ALA A 12 7.10 -27.18 -36.16
CA ALA A 12 8.01 -27.54 -35.07
C ALA A 12 8.41 -26.33 -34.22
N LEU A 13 8.63 -25.13 -34.81
CA LEU A 13 8.94 -23.88 -34.10
C LEU A 13 7.74 -23.40 -33.27
N LEU A 14 6.53 -23.49 -33.80
CA LEU A 14 5.32 -23.15 -33.07
C LEU A 14 5.08 -24.10 -31.88
N ALA A 15 5.32 -25.40 -32.07
CA ALA A 15 5.23 -26.36 -30.97
C ALA A 15 6.28 -26.10 -29.87
N LEU A 16 7.51 -25.77 -30.27
CA LEU A 16 8.61 -25.45 -29.33
C LEU A 16 8.28 -24.16 -28.54
N MET A 17 7.73 -23.15 -29.21
CA MET A 17 7.29 -21.90 -28.56
C MET A 17 6.15 -22.14 -27.57
N GLY A 18 5.20 -23.03 -27.92
CA GLY A 18 4.12 -23.42 -26.99
C GLY A 18 4.65 -24.20 -25.78
N ILE A 19 5.63 -25.07 -25.94
CA ILE A 19 6.27 -25.79 -24.83
C ILE A 19 7.07 -24.83 -23.95
N LEU A 20 7.83 -23.89 -24.52
CA LEU A 20 8.57 -22.87 -23.78
C LEU A 20 7.64 -21.96 -22.97
N LEU A 21 6.52 -21.52 -23.55
CA LEU A 21 5.49 -20.77 -22.83
C LEU A 21 4.90 -21.57 -21.66
N ALA A 22 4.55 -22.84 -21.89
CA ALA A 22 4.02 -23.71 -20.85
C ALA A 22 5.05 -23.96 -19.73
N VAL A 23 6.34 -24.16 -20.07
CA VAL A 23 7.41 -24.32 -19.08
C VAL A 23 7.65 -23.01 -18.32
N THR A 24 7.59 -21.86 -18.98
CA THR A 24 7.74 -20.55 -18.30
C THR A 24 6.61 -20.32 -17.32
N PHE A 25 5.37 -20.66 -17.66
CA PHE A 25 4.24 -20.63 -16.74
C PHE A 25 4.39 -21.61 -15.58
N LEU A 26 4.84 -22.85 -15.84
CA LEU A 26 5.04 -23.88 -14.81
C LEU A 26 6.22 -23.59 -13.89
N VAL A 27 7.27 -22.89 -14.37
CA VAL A 27 8.44 -22.51 -13.56
C VAL A 27 8.18 -21.23 -12.76
N SER A 28 7.40 -20.30 -13.31
CA SER A 28 6.93 -19.10 -12.57
C SER A 28 6.06 -19.48 -11.38
N ASP A 29 5.31 -20.59 -11.46
CA ASP A 29 4.43 -21.07 -10.37
C ASP A 29 5.22 -21.80 -9.25
N ARG A 30 6.49 -22.13 -9.43
CA ARG A 30 7.30 -22.84 -8.42
C ARG A 30 8.10 -21.93 -7.48
N GLY A 31 8.09 -20.60 -7.71
CA GLY A 31 8.86 -19.63 -6.93
C GLY A 31 8.11 -19.01 -5.73
N SER A 32 6.81 -19.27 -5.55
CA SER A 32 6.01 -18.67 -4.46
C SER A 32 5.23 -19.72 -3.67
N SER A 33 5.93 -20.62 -3.02
CA SER A 33 5.30 -21.81 -2.40
C SER A 33 4.93 -21.66 -0.91
N GLY A 34 4.65 -20.45 -0.42
CA GLY A 34 4.22 -20.25 0.97
C GLY A 34 2.76 -19.85 1.13
N GLY A 35 2.31 -18.86 0.38
CA GLY A 35 0.98 -18.24 0.60
C GLY A 35 -0.19 -18.79 -0.23
N GLN A 36 0.08 -19.52 -1.31
CA GLN A 36 -0.98 -19.97 -2.23
C GLN A 36 -1.80 -21.18 -1.77
N ARG A 37 -1.45 -21.81 -0.63
CA ARG A 37 -2.19 -22.98 -0.13
C ARG A 37 -3.44 -22.65 0.69
N LEU A 38 -3.57 -21.40 1.15
CA LEU A 38 -4.61 -20.99 2.10
C LEU A 38 -5.87 -20.44 1.44
N LEU A 39 -5.75 -19.90 0.22
CA LEU A 39 -6.90 -19.40 -0.53
C LEU A 39 -7.16 -20.29 -1.75
N ARG A 40 -8.33 -20.93 -1.82
CA ARG A 40 -8.75 -21.57 -3.07
C ARG A 40 -8.86 -20.53 -4.17
N PRO A 41 -8.30 -20.76 -5.37
CA PRO A 41 -8.57 -19.88 -6.49
C PRO A 41 -10.06 -19.89 -6.73
N LEU A 42 -10.71 -18.74 -6.57
CA LEU A 42 -12.04 -18.53 -7.14
C LEU A 42 -11.87 -18.76 -8.65
N GLU A 43 -12.70 -19.61 -9.22
CA GLU A 43 -12.77 -19.81 -10.66
C GLU A 43 -12.77 -18.43 -11.33
N GLU A 44 -11.95 -18.30 -12.38
CA GLU A 44 -11.69 -17.08 -13.13
C GLU A 44 -12.95 -16.22 -13.27
N ALA A 45 -13.08 -15.23 -12.37
CA ALA A 45 -13.97 -14.12 -12.65
C ALA A 45 -13.42 -13.46 -13.91
N GLU A 46 -14.25 -13.46 -14.95
CA GLU A 46 -13.95 -12.88 -16.27
C GLU A 46 -13.21 -11.55 -16.11
N ARG A 47 -12.10 -11.44 -16.80
CA ARG A 47 -11.25 -10.26 -16.86
C ARG A 47 -12.11 -9.02 -17.07
N TYR A 48 -12.23 -8.23 -16.05
CA TYR A 48 -12.65 -6.86 -16.19
C TYR A 48 -11.45 -6.08 -16.78
N GLU A 49 -11.33 -6.11 -18.11
CA GLU A 49 -10.48 -5.20 -18.88
C GLU A 49 -11.18 -3.83 -18.91
N GLY A 50 -11.06 -3.09 -17.85
CA GLY A 50 -11.64 -1.76 -17.83
C GLY A 50 -11.20 -0.99 -16.59
N ALA A 51 -10.33 -0.06 -16.81
CA ALA A 51 -9.61 0.78 -15.87
C ALA A 51 -8.41 0.05 -15.27
N SER A 52 -7.22 0.49 -15.68
CA SER A 52 -6.02 0.43 -14.87
C SER A 52 -6.46 0.78 -13.45
N ALA A 53 -6.48 -0.20 -12.56
CA ALA A 53 -6.78 0.04 -11.17
C ALA A 53 -5.79 1.10 -10.72
N SER A 54 -6.27 2.33 -10.56
CA SER A 54 -5.51 3.39 -9.94
C SER A 54 -5.28 2.88 -8.53
N HIS A 55 -4.08 2.34 -8.26
CA HIS A 55 -3.73 1.94 -6.92
C HIS A 55 -3.99 3.12 -6.02
N SER A 56 -4.97 2.99 -5.14
CA SER A 56 -5.34 4.07 -4.26
C SER A 56 -4.14 4.41 -3.38
N ALA A 57 -3.83 5.68 -3.23
CA ALA A 57 -2.85 6.13 -2.25
C ALA A 57 -3.22 5.70 -0.82
N ALA A 58 -4.50 5.48 -0.55
CA ALA A 58 -5.05 5.07 0.75
C ALA A 58 -5.10 3.54 0.89
N GLN A 59 -3.94 2.87 0.89
CA GLN A 59 -3.86 1.42 1.11
C GLN A 59 -3.82 1.07 2.59
N PRO A 60 -4.55 0.02 3.02
CA PRO A 60 -4.43 -0.47 4.39
C PRO A 60 -3.05 -1.09 4.65
N GLU A 61 -2.51 -0.90 5.84
CA GLU A 61 -1.29 -1.59 6.29
C GLU A 61 -1.54 -3.09 6.50
N MET A 62 -2.75 -3.43 6.98
CA MET A 62 -3.12 -4.82 7.27
C MET A 62 -4.52 -5.13 6.75
N LEU A 63 -4.65 -6.35 6.23
CA LEU A 63 -5.90 -6.96 5.82
C LEU A 63 -6.14 -8.23 6.63
N THR A 64 -7.30 -8.32 7.28
CA THR A 64 -7.65 -9.47 8.12
C THR A 64 -9.06 -9.93 7.83
N LEU A 65 -9.25 -11.23 7.60
CA LEU A 65 -10.56 -11.85 7.52
C LEU A 65 -10.92 -12.50 8.85
N VAL A 66 -12.14 -12.26 9.31
CA VAL A 66 -12.76 -12.98 10.41
C VAL A 66 -13.83 -13.89 9.83
N ALA A 67 -13.68 -15.18 10.01
CA ALA A 67 -14.56 -16.21 9.50
C ALA A 67 -14.98 -17.16 10.64
N GLU A 68 -15.99 -18.01 10.41
CA GLU A 68 -16.41 -19.00 11.39
C GLU A 68 -15.28 -19.96 11.77
N GLN A 69 -14.37 -20.25 10.83
CA GLN A 69 -13.23 -21.15 11.03
C GLN A 69 -12.07 -20.49 11.80
N GLY A 70 -12.10 -19.17 11.95
CA GLY A 70 -11.07 -18.41 12.66
C GLY A 70 -10.69 -17.11 11.98
N VAL A 71 -9.58 -16.54 12.38
CA VAL A 71 -9.06 -15.26 11.89
C VAL A 71 -7.86 -15.51 10.99
N TYR A 72 -7.87 -14.91 9.81
CA TYR A 72 -6.79 -14.96 8.85
C TYR A 72 -6.23 -13.57 8.59
N LEU A 73 -4.94 -13.40 8.85
CA LEU A 73 -4.17 -12.21 8.52
C LEU A 73 -3.38 -12.48 7.24
N ALA A 74 -3.45 -11.59 6.28
CA ALA A 74 -2.57 -11.61 5.11
C ALA A 74 -1.17 -11.09 5.53
N ASP A 75 -0.27 -12.02 5.88
CA ASP A 75 1.02 -11.77 6.54
C ASP A 75 2.22 -11.85 5.59
N ASP A 76 2.00 -12.16 4.32
CA ASP A 76 3.00 -12.11 3.24
C ASP A 76 2.50 -11.28 2.05
N ALA A 77 3.44 -10.86 1.18
CA ALA A 77 3.12 -10.01 0.02
C ALA A 77 2.12 -10.64 -0.94
N GLY A 78 2.26 -11.95 -1.20
CA GLY A 78 1.38 -12.65 -2.13
C GLY A 78 -0.03 -12.78 -1.60
N ALA A 79 -0.16 -13.13 -0.32
CA ALA A 79 -1.43 -13.22 0.38
C ALA A 79 -2.10 -11.85 0.51
N TYR A 80 -1.33 -10.81 0.83
CA TYR A 80 -1.83 -9.44 0.92
C TYR A 80 -2.36 -8.94 -0.42
N ASP A 81 -1.56 -9.04 -1.49
CA ASP A 81 -1.96 -8.59 -2.83
C ASP A 81 -3.15 -9.38 -3.38
N LEU A 82 -3.22 -10.68 -3.08
CA LEU A 82 -4.34 -11.52 -3.48
C LEU A 82 -5.62 -11.11 -2.75
N LEU A 83 -5.55 -11.00 -1.42
CA LEU A 83 -6.70 -10.62 -0.60
C LEU A 83 -7.19 -9.21 -0.93
N LEU A 84 -6.26 -8.24 -1.12
CA LEU A 84 -6.61 -6.88 -1.50
C LEU A 84 -7.38 -6.85 -2.82
N ARG A 85 -6.90 -7.55 -3.85
CA ARG A 85 -7.59 -7.62 -5.16
C ARG A 85 -8.96 -8.29 -5.07
N GLN A 86 -9.11 -9.31 -4.22
CA GLN A 86 -10.39 -9.98 -4.04
C GLN A 86 -11.39 -9.14 -3.23
N ALA A 87 -10.89 -8.40 -2.26
CA ALA A 87 -11.69 -7.55 -1.38
C ALA A 87 -12.04 -6.18 -1.99
N GLU A 88 -11.22 -5.70 -2.94
CA GLU A 88 -11.33 -4.35 -3.50
C GLU A 88 -12.74 -4.02 -4.03
N PRO A 89 -13.41 -4.86 -4.85
CA PRO A 89 -14.77 -4.55 -5.34
C PRO A 89 -15.77 -4.39 -4.20
N LEU A 90 -15.70 -5.27 -3.20
CA LEU A 90 -16.58 -5.22 -2.03
C LEU A 90 -16.32 -3.97 -1.18
N CYS A 91 -15.05 -3.62 -0.98
CA CYS A 91 -14.66 -2.39 -0.27
C CYS A 91 -15.14 -1.14 -1.01
N GLN A 92 -14.96 -1.10 -2.32
CA GLN A 92 -15.40 0.01 -3.15
C GLN A 92 -16.92 0.20 -3.09
N GLU A 93 -17.69 -0.89 -3.24
CA GLU A 93 -19.14 -0.84 -3.13
C GLU A 93 -19.59 -0.39 -1.74
N ALA A 94 -19.00 -0.95 -0.68
CA ALA A 94 -19.35 -0.59 0.69
C ALA A 94 -19.05 0.87 1.01
N VAL A 95 -17.87 1.35 0.68
CA VAL A 95 -17.46 2.73 0.95
C VAL A 95 -18.20 3.72 0.05
N GLY A 96 -18.38 3.38 -1.23
CA GLY A 96 -19.10 4.21 -2.20
C GLY A 96 -20.58 4.40 -1.86
N SER A 97 -21.22 3.35 -1.33
CA SER A 97 -22.64 3.37 -0.93
C SER A 97 -22.87 3.73 0.54
N ALA A 98 -21.83 4.03 1.32
CA ALA A 98 -21.91 4.27 2.75
C ALA A 98 -22.95 5.35 3.12
N GLY A 99 -23.95 4.97 3.89
CA GLY A 99 -25.00 5.83 4.44
C GLY A 99 -24.48 6.81 5.50
N THR A 100 -25.38 7.37 6.29
CA THR A 100 -25.02 8.28 7.38
C THR A 100 -24.22 7.54 8.46
N LEU A 101 -23.12 8.15 8.92
CA LEU A 101 -22.33 7.62 10.02
C LEU A 101 -23.09 7.74 11.34
N GLN A 102 -23.27 6.64 12.04
CA GLN A 102 -23.90 6.55 13.35
C GLN A 102 -22.85 6.15 14.39
N PRO A 103 -22.77 6.82 15.53
CA PRO A 103 -21.83 6.45 16.57
C PRO A 103 -22.19 5.09 17.17
N LEU A 104 -21.16 4.28 17.46
CA LEU A 104 -21.27 3.00 18.14
C LEU A 104 -20.51 3.00 19.46
N THR A 105 -20.99 2.22 20.41
CA THR A 105 -20.18 1.83 21.55
C THR A 105 -19.12 0.80 21.16
N GLU A 106 -18.03 0.73 21.93
CA GLU A 106 -16.98 -0.29 21.69
C GLU A 106 -17.54 -1.72 21.74
N GLY A 107 -18.46 -2.00 22.68
CA GLY A 107 -19.07 -3.31 22.79
C GLY A 107 -19.89 -3.72 21.57
N GLU A 108 -20.69 -2.79 21.03
CA GLU A 108 -21.46 -3.02 19.77
C GLU A 108 -20.52 -3.22 18.58
N TYR A 109 -19.46 -2.42 18.49
CA TYR A 109 -18.46 -2.56 17.45
C TYR A 109 -17.79 -3.94 17.47
N LEU A 110 -17.30 -4.39 18.65
CA LEU A 110 -16.67 -5.69 18.78
C LEU A 110 -17.63 -6.84 18.55
N GLN A 111 -18.91 -6.68 18.89
CA GLN A 111 -19.92 -7.68 18.58
C GLN A 111 -20.15 -7.85 17.07
N LEU A 112 -20.09 -6.75 16.30
CA LEU A 112 -20.23 -6.79 14.85
C LEU A 112 -18.98 -7.38 14.17
N LEU A 113 -17.81 -7.33 14.79
CA LEU A 113 -16.60 -7.97 14.28
C LEU A 113 -16.56 -9.49 14.44
N GLN A 114 -17.60 -10.10 15.01
CA GLN A 114 -17.76 -11.54 15.01
C GLN A 114 -17.98 -12.07 13.62
N ALA A 115 -17.60 -13.11 13.11
CA ALA A 115 -17.68 -13.59 11.72
C ALA A 115 -19.06 -13.41 11.07
N PRO A 116 -19.11 -13.13 9.75
CA PRO A 116 -18.00 -12.82 8.85
C PRO A 116 -17.66 -11.31 8.84
N ALA A 117 -16.35 -11.00 8.80
CA ALA A 117 -15.90 -9.62 8.68
C ALA A 117 -14.55 -9.51 7.94
N LEU A 118 -14.33 -8.38 7.28
CA LEU A 118 -13.04 -7.98 6.72
C LEU A 118 -12.57 -6.71 7.44
N LEU A 119 -11.38 -6.76 8.06
CA LEU A 119 -10.77 -5.62 8.72
C LEU A 119 -9.67 -5.04 7.85
N LEU A 120 -9.69 -3.70 7.73
CA LEU A 120 -8.68 -2.89 7.04
C LEU A 120 -8.08 -1.93 8.06
N GLN A 121 -6.80 -2.06 8.35
CA GLN A 121 -6.12 -1.19 9.30
C GLN A 121 -5.08 -0.36 8.57
N TYR A 122 -5.11 0.95 8.76
CA TYR A 122 -4.22 1.89 8.09
C TYR A 122 -3.00 2.18 8.97
N HIS A 123 -1.86 2.48 8.33
CA HIS A 123 -0.65 2.91 9.03
C HIS A 123 -0.85 4.22 9.77
N ALA A 124 -1.53 5.15 9.12
CA ALA A 124 -1.88 6.45 9.67
C ALA A 124 -3.33 6.79 9.33
N PRO A 125 -3.99 7.65 10.11
CA PRO A 125 -5.37 8.03 9.85
C PRO A 125 -5.53 8.65 8.46
N GLN A 126 -6.52 8.15 7.72
CA GLN A 126 -6.83 8.61 6.36
C GLN A 126 -8.11 9.46 6.38
N PRO A 127 -8.16 10.60 5.67
CA PRO A 127 -9.41 11.31 5.49
C PRO A 127 -10.47 10.41 4.83
N PHE A 128 -11.66 10.34 5.42
CA PHE A 128 -12.72 9.44 4.92
C PHE A 128 -13.13 9.73 3.48
N TYR A 129 -13.07 10.99 3.05
CA TYR A 129 -13.36 11.36 1.65
C TYR A 129 -12.40 10.74 0.64
N LEU A 130 -11.14 10.41 1.00
CA LEU A 130 -10.23 9.68 0.12
C LEU A 130 -10.72 8.24 -0.11
N LEU A 131 -11.19 7.59 0.95
CA LEU A 131 -11.78 6.24 0.85
C LEU A 131 -13.09 6.29 0.03
N GLN A 132 -13.93 7.32 0.26
CA GLN A 132 -15.16 7.51 -0.51
C GLN A 132 -14.89 7.74 -1.99
N ALA A 133 -13.89 8.55 -2.33
CA ALA A 133 -13.49 8.75 -3.72
C ALA A 133 -12.99 7.45 -4.36
N TRP A 134 -12.21 6.64 -3.62
CA TRP A 134 -11.80 5.31 -4.07
C TRP A 134 -13.00 4.38 -4.32
N GLY A 135 -14.03 4.45 -3.48
CA GLY A 135 -15.30 3.75 -3.65
C GLY A 135 -16.22 4.34 -4.73
N GLY A 136 -15.79 5.39 -5.44
CA GLY A 136 -16.58 6.02 -6.50
C GLY A 136 -17.79 6.81 -5.98
N SER A 137 -17.78 7.25 -4.72
CA SER A 137 -18.87 8.06 -4.16
C SER A 137 -18.89 9.47 -4.73
N ASP A 138 -20.05 9.93 -5.13
CA ASP A 138 -20.28 11.33 -5.55
C ASP A 138 -20.35 12.29 -4.35
N THR A 139 -20.51 11.76 -3.13
CA THR A 139 -20.63 12.54 -1.90
C THR A 139 -19.42 12.35 -1.02
N LEU A 140 -18.56 13.35 -0.95
CA LEU A 140 -17.34 13.33 -0.16
C LEU A 140 -17.59 14.03 1.19
N ARG A 141 -17.28 13.35 2.31
CA ARG A 141 -17.53 13.85 3.67
C ARG A 141 -16.23 14.26 4.33
N GLU A 142 -16.21 15.49 4.81
CA GLU A 142 -15.10 16.02 5.61
C GLU A 142 -15.23 15.67 7.10
N GLY A 143 -14.14 15.84 7.83
CA GLY A 143 -14.11 15.84 9.30
C GLY A 143 -14.00 14.48 9.96
N VAL A 144 -13.85 13.39 9.19
CA VAL A 144 -13.59 12.05 9.73
C VAL A 144 -12.22 11.57 9.24
N GLU A 145 -11.32 11.30 10.16
CA GLU A 145 -10.02 10.66 9.91
C GLU A 145 -10.09 9.20 10.37
N VAL A 146 -9.94 8.28 9.43
CA VAL A 146 -10.15 6.84 9.63
C VAL A 146 -8.81 6.16 9.90
N SER A 147 -8.61 5.60 11.09
CA SER A 147 -7.46 4.76 11.45
C SER A 147 -7.67 3.29 11.10
N GLY A 148 -8.92 2.85 11.02
CA GLY A 148 -9.30 1.51 10.62
C GLY A 148 -10.72 1.47 10.08
N ALA A 149 -10.98 0.53 9.18
CA ALA A 149 -12.29 0.22 8.67
C ALA A 149 -12.56 -1.27 8.79
N ALA A 150 -13.82 -1.66 8.90
CA ALA A 150 -14.20 -3.05 8.75
C ALA A 150 -15.52 -3.18 7.99
N LEU A 151 -15.65 -4.24 7.22
CA LEU A 151 -16.89 -4.67 6.62
C LEU A 151 -17.41 -5.85 7.43
N ALA A 152 -18.61 -5.77 7.96
CA ALA A 152 -19.19 -6.82 8.78
C ALA A 152 -20.61 -7.15 8.32
N ALA A 153 -20.96 -8.42 8.39
CA ALA A 153 -22.31 -8.87 8.07
C ALA A 153 -23.30 -8.49 9.18
N ARG A 154 -24.44 -7.92 8.79
CA ARG A 154 -25.54 -7.58 9.68
C ARG A 154 -26.87 -7.67 8.96
N ASP A 155 -27.80 -8.47 9.47
CA ASP A 155 -29.19 -8.53 8.97
C ASP A 155 -29.30 -8.71 7.43
N GLN A 156 -28.50 -9.60 6.84
CA GLN A 156 -28.39 -9.89 5.41
C GLN A 156 -27.75 -8.78 4.55
N THR A 157 -27.17 -7.77 5.17
CA THR A 157 -26.42 -6.69 4.50
C THR A 157 -25.02 -6.60 5.06
N VAL A 158 -24.14 -5.84 4.38
CA VAL A 158 -22.84 -5.48 4.90
C VAL A 158 -22.93 -4.08 5.48
N VAL A 159 -22.39 -3.90 6.67
CA VAL A 159 -22.20 -2.58 7.28
C VAL A 159 -20.73 -2.20 7.24
N LEU A 160 -20.47 -0.91 7.01
CA LEU A 160 -19.14 -0.32 7.14
C LEU A 160 -18.96 0.19 8.57
N LEU A 161 -17.97 -0.36 9.24
CA LEU A 161 -17.52 0.09 10.55
C LEU A 161 -16.26 0.93 10.38
N LEU A 162 -16.18 2.06 11.06
CA LEU A 162 -15.00 2.91 11.04
C LEU A 162 -14.49 3.14 12.46
N THR A 163 -13.16 3.17 12.58
CA THR A 163 -12.47 3.66 13.76
C THR A 163 -11.82 4.98 13.38
N ASP A 164 -12.11 6.05 14.13
CA ASP A 164 -11.47 7.33 13.90
C ASP A 164 -10.16 7.48 14.70
N ARG A 165 -9.40 8.52 14.37
CA ARG A 165 -8.14 8.86 15.05
C ARG A 165 -8.27 9.02 16.57
N LYS A 166 -9.43 9.38 17.08
CA LYS A 166 -9.70 9.59 18.51
C LYS A 166 -10.26 8.34 19.21
N GLY A 167 -10.29 7.21 18.51
CA GLY A 167 -10.87 5.95 19.00
C GLY A 167 -12.40 5.94 18.97
N GLY A 168 -13.06 6.91 18.35
CA GLY A 168 -14.50 6.88 18.07
C GLY A 168 -14.85 5.75 17.12
N ARG A 169 -16.00 5.12 17.34
CA ARG A 169 -16.50 4.02 16.50
C ARG A 169 -17.78 4.49 15.79
N TRP A 170 -17.83 4.18 14.50
CA TRP A 170 -18.93 4.62 13.65
C TRP A 170 -19.42 3.46 12.79
N LEU A 171 -20.71 3.48 12.48
CA LEU A 171 -21.35 2.53 11.57
C LEU A 171 -22.01 3.30 10.44
N ALA A 172 -21.90 2.77 9.22
CA ALA A 172 -22.72 3.15 8.09
C ALA A 172 -23.35 1.90 7.46
N GLU A 173 -24.62 1.99 7.13
CA GLU A 173 -25.26 0.98 6.27
C GLU A 173 -24.75 1.13 4.84
N THR A 174 -24.59 0.03 4.14
CA THR A 174 -24.07 -0.01 2.76
C THR A 174 -25.01 -0.81 1.85
N ALA A 175 -24.77 -0.70 0.54
CA ALA A 175 -25.44 -1.54 -0.45
C ALA A 175 -24.66 -2.84 -0.75
N ALA A 176 -23.49 -3.03 -0.14
CA ALA A 176 -22.62 -4.17 -0.42
C ALA A 176 -23.27 -5.49 0.02
N SER A 177 -22.98 -6.54 -0.76
CA SER A 177 -23.61 -7.84 -0.62
C SER A 177 -22.97 -8.65 0.52
N GLN A 178 -23.80 -9.18 1.43
CA GLN A 178 -23.33 -10.13 2.45
C GLN A 178 -22.79 -11.41 1.81
N THR A 179 -23.37 -11.87 0.71
CA THR A 179 -22.92 -13.08 0.01
C THR A 179 -21.48 -12.95 -0.47
N ASP A 180 -21.07 -11.75 -0.93
CA ASP A 180 -19.70 -11.52 -1.40
C ASP A 180 -18.71 -11.51 -0.23
N LEU A 181 -19.09 -10.94 0.92
CA LEU A 181 -18.29 -11.00 2.14
C LEU A 181 -18.16 -12.44 2.66
N GLU A 182 -19.25 -13.20 2.68
CA GLU A 182 -19.25 -14.62 3.05
C GLU A 182 -18.41 -15.46 2.11
N ALA A 183 -18.48 -15.21 0.79
CA ALA A 183 -17.65 -15.89 -0.20
C ALA A 183 -16.16 -15.59 0.01
N LEU A 184 -15.81 -14.35 0.36
CA LEU A 184 -14.44 -13.97 0.71
C LEU A 184 -13.97 -14.71 1.96
N CYS A 185 -14.79 -14.74 3.01
CA CYS A 185 -14.49 -15.43 4.28
C CYS A 185 -14.46 -16.96 4.14
N ALA A 186 -15.23 -17.55 3.22
CA ALA A 186 -15.27 -18.99 2.99
C ALA A 186 -13.93 -19.54 2.44
N ASN A 187 -13.07 -18.67 1.88
CA ASN A 187 -11.73 -19.04 1.43
C ASN A 187 -10.74 -19.25 2.58
N VAL A 188 -11.08 -18.85 3.82
CA VAL A 188 -10.25 -19.06 5.02
C VAL A 188 -10.35 -20.53 5.41
N THR A 189 -9.30 -21.29 5.18
CA THR A 189 -9.22 -22.72 5.54
C THR A 189 -8.47 -22.97 6.84
N GLU A 190 -7.59 -22.08 7.23
CA GLU A 190 -6.76 -22.17 8.44
C GLU A 190 -6.64 -20.79 9.09
N SER A 191 -6.68 -20.78 10.42
CA SER A 191 -6.48 -19.57 11.21
C SER A 191 -4.98 -19.38 11.49
N ASN A 192 -4.43 -18.23 11.10
CA ASN A 192 -3.05 -17.84 11.43
C ASN A 192 -3.00 -16.64 12.39
N ALA A 193 -4.16 -16.17 12.84
CA ALA A 193 -4.28 -15.01 13.71
C ALA A 193 -5.46 -15.16 14.69
N ARG A 194 -5.57 -14.25 15.61
CA ARG A 194 -6.75 -14.06 16.48
C ARG A 194 -6.96 -12.58 16.75
N LEU A 195 -8.18 -12.18 17.03
CA LEU A 195 -8.44 -10.88 17.61
C LEU A 195 -8.00 -10.87 19.08
N ALA A 196 -7.43 -9.76 19.54
CA ALA A 196 -7.16 -9.57 20.96
C ALA A 196 -8.51 -9.51 21.71
N GLY A 197 -8.58 -10.26 22.77
CA GLY A 197 -9.72 -10.19 23.67
C GLY A 197 -9.66 -8.96 24.58
N GLU A 198 -10.42 -9.03 25.68
CA GLU A 198 -10.50 -7.97 26.71
C GLU A 198 -9.24 -7.84 27.59
N ASP A 199 -8.06 -8.13 27.06
CA ASP A 199 -6.80 -8.18 27.83
C ASP A 199 -6.34 -6.82 28.38
N GLY A 200 -7.07 -5.72 28.06
CA GLY A 200 -6.77 -4.38 28.58
C GLY A 200 -5.42 -3.78 28.15
N ALA A 201 -4.56 -4.58 27.53
CA ALA A 201 -3.24 -4.19 27.03
C ALA A 201 -3.23 -3.85 25.53
N LEU A 202 -4.20 -4.38 24.78
CA LEU A 202 -4.38 -4.18 23.36
C LEU A 202 -5.81 -3.75 23.08
N ALA A 203 -6.02 -3.04 21.96
CA ALA A 203 -7.37 -2.79 21.48
C ALA A 203 -8.08 -4.11 21.16
N GLY A 204 -9.40 -4.20 21.41
CA GLY A 204 -10.15 -5.44 21.21
C GLY A 204 -10.25 -5.91 19.75
N ASP A 205 -9.99 -4.99 18.80
CA ASP A 205 -9.86 -5.24 17.37
C ASP A 205 -8.40 -5.41 16.91
N ALA A 206 -7.45 -5.46 17.83
CA ALA A 206 -6.06 -5.78 17.51
C ALA A 206 -5.93 -7.22 17.02
N VAL A 207 -5.18 -7.41 15.95
CA VAL A 207 -4.91 -8.71 15.36
C VAL A 207 -3.57 -9.24 15.88
N LEU A 208 -3.58 -10.46 16.40
CA LEU A 208 -2.39 -11.16 16.90
C LEU A 208 -2.12 -12.37 16.01
N THR A 209 -0.92 -12.43 15.41
CA THR A 209 -0.51 -13.61 14.63
C THR A 209 -0.21 -14.80 15.54
N LEU A 210 -0.54 -16.00 15.07
CA LEU A 210 -0.36 -17.25 15.83
C LEU A 210 0.89 -18.03 15.44
N GLY A 211 1.59 -17.67 14.36
CA GLY A 211 2.64 -18.52 13.85
C GLY A 211 3.74 -17.83 13.03
N VAL A 212 3.81 -16.51 12.98
CA VAL A 212 4.91 -15.85 12.28
C VAL A 212 6.17 -15.95 13.15
N GLU A 213 7.01 -16.93 12.81
CA GLU A 213 8.29 -17.13 13.49
C GLU A 213 9.43 -16.36 12.84
N THR A 214 9.30 -16.01 11.57
CA THR A 214 10.32 -15.30 10.80
C THR A 214 9.70 -14.26 9.88
N ALA A 215 10.48 -13.23 9.55
CA ALA A 215 10.11 -12.25 8.52
C ALA A 215 11.36 -11.83 7.72
N PRO A 216 11.19 -11.34 6.48
CA PRO A 216 12.30 -11.04 5.59
C PRO A 216 13.18 -9.90 6.10
N VAL A 217 14.49 -10.05 5.93
CA VAL A 217 15.47 -8.97 6.02
C VAL A 217 15.75 -8.50 4.59
N LEU A 218 15.64 -7.22 4.36
CA LEU A 218 15.87 -6.64 3.05
C LEU A 218 17.14 -5.79 3.07
N SER A 219 18.06 -6.07 2.15
CA SER A 219 19.21 -5.22 1.91
C SER A 219 18.88 -4.15 0.89
N ALA A 220 19.29 -2.92 1.20
CA ALA A 220 19.20 -1.83 0.24
C ALA A 220 20.35 -1.93 -0.77
N VAL A 221 20.00 -2.12 -2.03
CA VAL A 221 20.93 -2.06 -3.16
C VAL A 221 20.81 -0.69 -3.80
N GLN A 222 21.94 -0.16 -4.28
CA GLN A 222 21.94 1.11 -4.99
C GLN A 222 20.98 1.05 -6.17
N PRO A 223 20.00 1.96 -6.26
CA PRO A 223 19.00 1.94 -7.33
C PRO A 223 19.66 2.15 -8.68
N GLU A 224 19.05 1.61 -9.73
CA GLU A 224 19.60 1.69 -11.08
C GLU A 224 19.85 3.13 -11.52
N LEU A 225 18.98 4.04 -11.14
CA LEU A 225 19.11 5.47 -11.39
C LEU A 225 20.42 6.05 -10.84
N ALA A 226 20.79 5.72 -9.59
CA ALA A 226 22.02 6.19 -8.97
C ALA A 226 23.26 5.46 -9.49
N ARG A 227 23.14 4.19 -9.89
CA ARG A 227 24.22 3.41 -10.52
C ARG A 227 24.63 3.92 -11.89
N ARG A 228 23.69 4.45 -12.66
CA ARG A 228 23.97 5.01 -13.99
C ARG A 228 24.80 6.28 -13.94
N GLY A 229 24.83 6.97 -12.77
CA GLY A 229 25.56 8.22 -12.62
C GLY A 229 24.96 9.40 -13.39
N GLU A 230 23.74 9.23 -13.90
CA GLU A 230 22.97 10.28 -14.57
C GLU A 230 21.47 10.04 -14.48
N LEU A 231 20.68 11.11 -14.35
CA LEU A 231 19.25 11.06 -14.48
C LEU A 231 18.88 10.84 -15.94
N SER A 232 18.04 9.85 -16.22
CA SER A 232 17.49 9.67 -17.57
C SER A 232 16.68 10.91 -17.98
N GLN A 233 16.55 11.14 -19.28
CA GLN A 233 15.72 12.22 -19.82
C GLN A 233 14.27 12.10 -19.34
N ASN A 234 13.78 10.86 -19.18
CA ASN A 234 12.44 10.59 -18.69
C ASN A 234 12.26 11.09 -17.24
N VAL A 235 13.24 10.87 -16.34
CA VAL A 235 13.16 11.37 -14.97
C VAL A 235 13.24 12.89 -14.95
N GLN A 236 14.13 13.51 -15.75
CA GLN A 236 14.21 14.97 -15.83
C GLN A 236 12.89 15.57 -16.33
N SER A 237 12.24 14.94 -17.31
CA SER A 237 10.95 15.40 -17.84
C SER A 237 9.80 15.28 -16.84
N LEU A 238 9.84 14.32 -15.89
CA LEU A 238 8.86 14.25 -14.78
C LEU A 238 8.88 15.52 -13.93
N PHE A 239 10.04 16.17 -13.83
CA PHE A 239 10.22 17.41 -13.10
C PHE A 239 10.14 18.65 -13.99
N GLY A 240 9.64 18.52 -15.22
CA GLY A 240 9.55 19.63 -16.17
C GLY A 240 10.89 20.16 -16.65
N MET A 241 12.00 19.42 -16.44
CA MET A 241 13.35 19.82 -16.84
C MET A 241 13.67 19.32 -18.25
N ASN A 242 14.36 20.19 -19.00
CA ASN A 242 14.85 19.86 -20.34
C ASN A 242 16.31 19.38 -20.26
N ALA A 243 16.52 18.09 -20.54
CA ALA A 243 17.84 17.47 -20.46
C ALA A 243 18.94 18.18 -21.26
N TYR A 244 18.61 18.93 -22.33
CA TYR A 244 19.57 19.67 -23.13
C TYR A 244 19.96 21.02 -22.51
N LEU A 245 19.15 21.55 -21.60
CA LEU A 245 19.38 22.84 -20.93
C LEU A 245 19.89 22.67 -19.50
N THR A 246 19.72 21.48 -18.95
CA THR A 246 20.09 21.13 -17.56
C THR A 246 21.60 21.05 -17.42
N LYS A 247 22.14 21.75 -16.43
CA LYS A 247 23.55 21.65 -16.02
C LYS A 247 23.68 20.61 -14.92
N VAL A 248 24.69 19.75 -15.03
CA VAL A 248 24.96 18.68 -14.06
C VAL A 248 26.25 18.97 -13.32
N TYR A 249 26.19 18.87 -12.00
CA TYR A 249 27.34 19.02 -11.11
C TYR A 249 27.46 17.78 -10.24
N GLN A 250 28.68 17.40 -9.92
CA GLN A 250 28.94 16.32 -8.95
C GLN A 250 29.57 16.95 -7.70
N ASN A 251 28.96 16.67 -6.56
CA ASN A 251 29.49 17.10 -5.25
C ASN A 251 30.60 16.17 -4.78
N THR A 252 31.32 16.60 -3.76
CA THR A 252 32.44 15.84 -3.13
C THR A 252 31.98 14.55 -2.45
N ASP A 253 30.71 14.44 -2.05
CA ASP A 253 30.09 13.24 -1.48
C ASP A 253 29.59 12.26 -2.57
N GLY A 254 29.79 12.59 -3.83
CA GLY A 254 29.34 11.80 -4.97
C GLY A 254 27.91 12.09 -5.42
N SER A 255 27.18 12.98 -4.75
CA SER A 255 25.84 13.39 -5.14
C SER A 255 25.85 14.14 -6.47
N LEU A 256 24.85 13.88 -7.31
CA LEU A 256 24.63 14.57 -8.58
C LEU A 256 23.59 15.66 -8.39
N VAL A 257 23.90 16.86 -8.87
CA VAL A 257 22.99 18.02 -8.81
C VAL A 257 22.68 18.49 -10.22
N TYR A 258 21.42 18.50 -10.56
CA TYR A 258 20.87 18.94 -11.85
C TYR A 258 20.22 20.30 -11.64
N VAL A 259 20.65 21.29 -12.40
CA VAL A 259 20.14 22.66 -12.27
C VAL A 259 19.66 23.16 -13.62
N GLU A 260 18.41 23.62 -13.65
CA GLU A 260 17.84 24.30 -14.80
C GLU A 260 16.99 25.48 -14.32
N SER A 261 17.36 26.69 -14.75
CA SER A 261 16.66 27.93 -14.40
C SER A 261 16.42 28.05 -12.87
N HIS A 262 15.22 27.75 -12.41
CA HIS A 262 14.80 27.87 -11.02
C HIS A 262 14.49 26.52 -10.38
N SER A 263 14.82 25.42 -11.06
CA SER A 263 14.60 24.05 -10.59
C SER A 263 15.92 23.35 -10.32
N THR A 264 15.96 22.57 -9.26
CA THR A 264 17.12 21.78 -8.85
C THR A 264 16.69 20.38 -8.44
N ILE A 265 17.37 19.35 -8.97
CA ILE A 265 17.26 17.97 -8.50
C ILE A 265 18.61 17.59 -7.93
N SER A 266 18.63 17.02 -6.73
CA SER A 266 19.82 16.37 -6.16
C SER A 266 19.54 14.88 -5.97
N LEU A 267 20.51 14.04 -6.37
CA LEU A 267 20.45 12.59 -6.22
C LEU A 267 21.71 12.10 -5.50
N SER A 268 21.53 11.54 -4.30
CA SER A 268 22.63 10.94 -3.55
C SER A 268 23.04 9.57 -4.12
N PRO A 269 24.27 9.09 -3.86
CA PRO A 269 24.67 7.72 -4.21
C PRO A 269 23.80 6.65 -3.56
N ALA A 270 23.20 6.95 -2.40
CA ALA A 270 22.26 6.05 -1.72
C ALA A 270 20.88 6.00 -2.38
N GLY A 271 20.57 6.91 -3.30
CA GLY A 271 19.29 7.01 -3.98
C GLY A 271 18.29 7.97 -3.31
N ASP A 272 18.76 8.86 -2.41
CA ASP A 272 17.88 9.93 -1.92
C ASP A 272 17.82 11.02 -2.99
N LEU A 273 16.62 11.28 -3.47
CA LEU A 273 16.32 12.29 -4.46
C LEU A 273 15.61 13.46 -3.78
N THR A 274 16.05 14.67 -4.05
CA THR A 274 15.35 15.90 -3.67
C THR A 274 15.12 16.77 -4.89
N TYR A 275 13.93 17.36 -4.99
CA TYR A 275 13.59 18.36 -6.00
C TYR A 275 13.11 19.63 -5.32
N THR A 276 13.53 20.76 -5.81
CA THR A 276 13.02 22.10 -5.47
C THR A 276 12.86 22.92 -6.74
N GLY A 277 11.71 23.56 -6.91
CA GLY A 277 11.43 24.37 -8.08
C GLY A 277 10.56 25.58 -7.74
N ALA A 278 11.06 26.79 -7.99
CA ALA A 278 10.29 28.02 -7.72
C ALA A 278 9.03 28.18 -8.59
N GLY A 279 9.00 27.56 -9.77
CA GLY A 279 7.82 27.51 -10.64
C GLY A 279 6.97 26.26 -10.41
N GLY A 280 7.51 25.27 -9.71
CA GLY A 280 6.88 23.99 -9.46
C GLY A 280 6.56 23.16 -10.71
N ILE A 281 6.01 21.98 -10.50
CA ILE A 281 5.42 21.12 -11.53
C ILE A 281 3.92 21.31 -11.44
N ASP A 282 3.31 21.91 -12.44
CA ASP A 282 1.85 22.13 -12.48
C ASP A 282 1.13 20.78 -12.51
N LEU A 283 0.26 20.55 -11.55
CA LEU A 283 -0.57 19.35 -11.48
C LEU A 283 -1.84 19.45 -12.33
N GLU A 284 -2.10 20.61 -12.96
CA GLU A 284 -3.29 20.83 -13.80
C GLU A 284 -4.59 20.42 -13.08
N LEU A 285 -4.77 20.88 -11.83
CA LEU A 285 -5.93 20.54 -11.03
C LEU A 285 -7.19 21.20 -11.57
N THR A 286 -8.23 20.40 -11.82
CA THR A 286 -9.49 20.83 -12.42
C THR A 286 -10.67 20.80 -11.46
N ALA A 287 -10.59 19.99 -10.38
CA ALA A 287 -11.66 19.89 -9.41
C ALA A 287 -11.86 21.19 -8.61
N PRO A 288 -13.10 21.49 -8.19
CA PRO A 288 -13.38 22.64 -7.33
C PRO A 288 -12.67 22.50 -5.98
N GLU A 289 -12.44 23.63 -5.31
CA GLU A 289 -11.83 23.62 -3.96
C GLU A 289 -12.66 22.77 -2.98
N GLY A 290 -11.95 22.15 -2.03
CA GLY A 290 -12.51 21.22 -1.05
C GLY A 290 -12.04 19.77 -1.24
N PRO A 291 -12.78 18.79 -0.72
CA PRO A 291 -12.40 17.38 -0.76
C PRO A 291 -12.09 16.84 -2.16
N ALA A 292 -12.88 17.22 -3.17
CA ALA A 292 -12.67 16.79 -4.55
C ALA A 292 -11.30 17.22 -5.10
N ARG A 293 -10.88 18.46 -4.81
CA ARG A 293 -9.56 18.97 -5.20
C ARG A 293 -8.44 18.25 -4.46
N GLN A 294 -8.64 17.92 -3.18
CA GLN A 294 -7.66 17.17 -2.40
C GLN A 294 -7.52 15.74 -2.90
N VAL A 295 -8.62 15.08 -3.28
CA VAL A 295 -8.60 13.76 -3.94
C VAL A 295 -7.81 13.81 -5.24
N GLU A 296 -8.13 14.77 -6.14
CA GLU A 296 -7.43 14.92 -7.41
C GLU A 296 -5.93 15.18 -7.20
N LEU A 297 -5.60 16.05 -6.23
CA LEU A 297 -4.22 16.36 -5.86
C LEU A 297 -3.49 15.11 -5.35
N CYS A 298 -4.06 14.36 -4.41
CA CYS A 298 -3.48 13.12 -3.90
C CYS A 298 -3.23 12.12 -5.03
N GLN A 299 -4.19 11.95 -5.95
CA GLN A 299 -4.06 11.02 -7.06
C GLN A 299 -2.93 11.45 -8.02
N LYS A 300 -2.88 12.72 -8.43
CA LYS A 300 -1.84 13.22 -9.35
C LYS A 300 -0.43 13.15 -8.74
N VAL A 301 -0.32 13.45 -7.43
CA VAL A 301 0.97 13.30 -6.71
C VAL A 301 1.36 11.83 -6.62
N TYR A 302 0.42 10.95 -6.31
CA TYR A 302 0.67 9.50 -6.24
C TYR A 302 1.13 8.95 -7.61
N ASP A 303 0.46 9.34 -8.70
CA ASP A 303 0.84 8.95 -10.06
C ASP A 303 2.24 9.46 -10.45
N LEU A 304 2.60 10.68 -10.02
CA LEU A 304 3.95 11.23 -10.21
C LEU A 304 5.00 10.38 -9.48
N LEU A 305 4.73 10.04 -8.23
CA LEU A 305 5.61 9.20 -7.42
C LEU A 305 5.73 7.78 -7.97
N CYS A 306 4.65 7.15 -8.39
CA CYS A 306 4.68 5.82 -9.00
C CYS A 306 5.56 5.79 -10.25
N ARG A 307 5.44 6.79 -11.14
CA ARG A 307 6.32 6.92 -12.31
C ARG A 307 7.78 7.12 -11.90
N LEU A 308 8.04 7.92 -10.87
CA LEU A 308 9.40 8.11 -10.36
C LEU A 308 9.99 6.80 -9.82
N TRP A 309 9.21 6.03 -9.03
CA TRP A 309 9.60 4.72 -8.51
C TRP A 309 9.94 3.73 -9.63
N GLU A 310 9.07 3.64 -10.63
CA GLU A 310 9.28 2.80 -11.81
C GLU A 310 10.55 3.18 -12.57
N GLN A 311 10.72 4.47 -12.88
CA GLN A 311 11.90 4.97 -13.60
C GLN A 311 13.21 4.79 -12.82
N ALA A 312 13.13 4.81 -11.50
CA ALA A 312 14.28 4.59 -10.62
C ALA A 312 14.62 3.11 -10.43
N GLY A 313 13.72 2.19 -10.79
CA GLY A 313 13.83 0.78 -10.43
C GLY A 313 13.74 0.56 -8.91
N ALA A 314 13.02 1.44 -8.21
CA ALA A 314 12.83 1.35 -6.77
C ALA A 314 11.80 0.26 -6.43
N SER A 315 12.00 -0.38 -5.27
CA SER A 315 11.14 -1.49 -4.81
C SER A 315 10.08 -1.00 -3.84
N GLY A 316 8.97 -1.76 -3.78
CA GLY A 316 7.88 -1.54 -2.84
C GLY A 316 6.77 -0.64 -3.39
N GLN A 317 5.69 -0.57 -2.63
CA GLN A 317 4.48 0.14 -2.98
C GLN A 317 4.27 1.30 -2.00
N LEU A 318 4.03 2.49 -2.53
CA LEU A 318 3.80 3.68 -1.71
C LEU A 318 2.37 3.68 -1.15
N SER A 319 2.24 4.16 0.08
CA SER A 319 0.94 4.46 0.71
C SER A 319 0.98 5.83 1.37
N LEU A 320 -0.14 6.56 1.30
CA LEU A 320 -0.26 7.87 1.95
C LEU A 320 -0.26 7.69 3.48
N GLU A 321 0.67 8.36 4.17
CA GLU A 321 0.74 8.40 5.63
C GLU A 321 0.06 9.66 6.19
N GLU A 322 0.29 10.79 5.56
CA GLU A 322 -0.21 12.06 6.08
C GLU A 322 -0.52 13.02 4.95
N LEU A 323 -1.64 13.71 5.10
CA LEU A 323 -2.08 14.82 4.28
C LEU A 323 -2.26 16.05 5.17
N ASP A 324 -1.31 16.99 5.10
CA ASP A 324 -1.33 18.24 5.86
C ASP A 324 -1.67 19.41 4.94
N VAL A 325 -2.82 20.05 5.16
CA VAL A 325 -3.34 21.15 4.35
C VAL A 325 -3.32 22.42 5.17
N GLN A 326 -2.49 23.38 4.80
CA GLN A 326 -2.34 24.65 5.50
C GLN A 326 -2.38 25.82 4.48
N GLY A 327 -3.51 26.48 4.41
CA GLY A 327 -3.71 27.57 3.45
C GLY A 327 -3.56 27.08 2.01
N GLY A 328 -2.73 27.77 1.19
CA GLY A 328 -2.43 27.35 -0.19
C GLY A 328 -1.36 26.27 -0.33
N ARG A 329 -0.84 25.76 0.80
CA ARG A 329 0.21 24.73 0.83
C ARG A 329 -0.33 23.40 1.33
N THR A 330 -0.02 22.33 0.59
CA THR A 330 -0.33 20.96 0.98
C THR A 330 0.95 20.14 1.03
N VAL A 331 1.13 19.38 2.10
CA VAL A 331 2.24 18.44 2.26
C VAL A 331 1.68 17.03 2.35
N LEU A 332 2.14 16.17 1.44
CA LEU A 332 1.80 14.75 1.42
C LEU A 332 3.04 13.95 1.84
N ARG A 333 2.85 13.01 2.75
CA ARG A 333 3.90 12.11 3.22
C ARG A 333 3.49 10.68 2.92
N PHE A 334 4.44 9.90 2.41
CA PHE A 334 4.20 8.53 1.96
C PHE A 334 5.13 7.56 2.66
N GLY A 335 4.55 6.44 3.09
CA GLY A 335 5.24 5.26 3.54
C GLY A 335 5.47 4.27 2.41
N LEU A 336 6.10 3.14 2.74
CA LEU A 336 6.43 2.08 1.79
C LEU A 336 5.96 0.73 2.33
N HIS A 337 5.29 -0.05 1.49
CA HIS A 337 5.00 -1.45 1.74
C HIS A 337 5.93 -2.34 0.91
N ARG A 338 6.50 -3.34 1.54
CA ARG A 338 7.31 -4.36 0.88
C ARG A 338 7.11 -5.71 1.54
N SER A 339 6.92 -6.76 0.73
CA SER A 339 6.72 -8.13 1.21
C SER A 339 5.58 -8.26 2.23
N GLY A 340 4.46 -7.54 2.01
CA GLY A 340 3.29 -7.53 2.90
C GLY A 340 3.49 -6.76 4.22
N LEU A 341 4.64 -6.14 4.42
CA LEU A 341 4.97 -5.38 5.62
C LEU A 341 5.20 -3.91 5.31
N PHE A 342 4.79 -3.07 6.25
CA PHE A 342 5.10 -1.65 6.22
C PHE A 342 6.59 -1.42 6.57
N ALA A 343 7.27 -0.60 5.77
CA ALA A 343 8.66 -0.25 5.96
C ALA A 343 8.77 1.14 6.60
N GLU A 344 9.21 1.18 7.84
CA GLU A 344 9.40 2.41 8.61
C GLU A 344 10.80 2.94 8.42
N ARG A 345 10.92 4.20 8.03
CA ARG A 345 12.22 4.87 7.93
C ARG A 345 12.71 5.30 9.31
N ARG A 346 14.03 5.27 9.47
CA ARG A 346 14.70 5.78 10.67
C ARG A 346 14.51 7.29 10.82
N GLU A 347 14.51 8.02 9.71
CA GLU A 347 14.34 9.47 9.68
C GLU A 347 13.45 9.87 8.50
N GLY A 348 12.39 10.62 8.78
CA GLY A 348 11.44 11.11 7.78
C GLY A 348 10.58 10.04 7.15
N HIS A 349 10.09 10.29 5.94
CA HIS A 349 9.16 9.45 5.19
C HIS A 349 9.84 8.91 3.92
N TRP A 350 9.28 7.88 3.31
CA TRP A 350 9.78 7.34 2.04
C TRP A 350 9.64 8.34 0.89
N ALA A 351 8.56 9.11 0.88
CA ALA A 351 8.47 10.30 0.07
C ALA A 351 7.72 11.41 0.78
N THR A 352 8.11 12.65 0.51
CA THR A 352 7.40 13.85 0.95
C THR A 352 7.26 14.78 -0.24
N VAL A 353 6.05 15.24 -0.51
CA VAL A 353 5.74 16.15 -1.60
C VAL A 353 5.08 17.41 -1.06
N THR A 354 5.62 18.56 -1.42
CA THR A 354 5.03 19.86 -1.11
C THR A 354 4.40 20.43 -2.35
N VAL A 355 3.13 20.77 -2.25
CA VAL A 355 2.34 21.39 -3.31
C VAL A 355 1.93 22.78 -2.85
N GLU A 356 2.18 23.81 -3.66
CA GLU A 356 1.77 25.18 -3.42
C GLU A 356 1.00 25.68 -4.65
N ASP A 357 -0.19 26.21 -4.43
CA ASP A 357 -1.06 26.73 -5.50
C ASP A 357 -1.29 25.74 -6.68
N GLY A 358 -1.34 24.44 -6.37
CA GLY A 358 -1.55 23.37 -7.36
C GLY A 358 -0.31 22.91 -8.10
N ALA A 359 0.87 23.41 -7.75
CA ALA A 359 2.14 23.00 -8.33
C ALA A 359 3.05 22.32 -7.29
N VAL A 360 3.78 21.26 -7.68
CA VAL A 360 4.77 20.60 -6.81
C VAL A 360 6.02 21.47 -6.73
N THR A 361 6.22 22.15 -5.61
CA THR A 361 7.39 23.03 -5.37
C THR A 361 8.55 22.30 -4.69
N GLY A 362 8.27 21.20 -4.00
CA GLY A 362 9.27 20.39 -3.33
C GLY A 362 8.91 18.91 -3.33
N LEU A 363 9.94 18.06 -3.49
CA LEU A 363 9.80 16.61 -3.37
C LEU A 363 11.09 16.06 -2.75
N SER A 364 10.94 15.16 -1.79
CA SER A 364 12.01 14.29 -1.33
C SER A 364 11.57 12.83 -1.42
N ALA A 365 12.45 11.95 -1.87
CA ALA A 365 12.14 10.53 -2.08
C ALA A 365 13.36 9.66 -1.78
N ALA A 366 13.15 8.60 -1.00
CA ALA A 366 14.18 7.59 -0.74
C ALA A 366 13.99 6.42 -1.73
N LEU A 367 14.60 6.57 -2.89
CA LEU A 367 14.56 5.55 -3.92
C LEU A 367 15.51 4.42 -3.54
N ARG A 368 14.98 3.25 -3.19
CA ARG A 368 15.76 2.07 -2.82
C ARG A 368 15.34 0.87 -3.67
N GLN A 369 16.30 0.14 -4.16
CA GLN A 369 16.09 -1.22 -4.62
C GLN A 369 16.30 -2.14 -3.42
N LEU A 370 15.28 -2.90 -3.03
CA LEU A 370 15.27 -3.76 -1.85
C LEU A 370 15.29 -5.23 -2.28
N GLU A 371 16.28 -5.96 -1.81
CA GLU A 371 16.46 -7.39 -2.11
C GLU A 371 16.39 -8.20 -0.83
N GLU A 372 15.60 -9.27 -0.83
CA GLU A 372 15.51 -10.19 0.29
C GLU A 372 16.81 -10.99 0.41
N THR A 373 17.40 -10.99 1.61
CA THR A 373 18.69 -11.63 1.86
C THR A 373 18.60 -12.83 2.80
N GLU A 374 17.80 -12.70 3.85
CA GLU A 374 17.63 -13.74 4.87
C GLU A 374 16.26 -13.62 5.56
N GLN A 375 15.90 -14.63 6.35
CA GLN A 375 14.73 -14.58 7.23
C GLN A 375 15.22 -14.38 8.68
N ALA A 376 14.74 -13.35 9.34
CA ALA A 376 15.05 -13.09 10.75
C ALA A 376 13.96 -13.66 11.67
N PRO A 377 14.34 -14.24 12.80
CA PRO A 377 13.37 -14.73 13.79
C PRO A 377 12.64 -13.56 14.46
N LEU A 378 11.34 -13.74 14.68
CA LEU A 378 10.47 -12.81 15.40
C LEU A 378 9.95 -13.45 16.70
N LEU A 379 9.75 -12.62 17.71
CA LEU A 379 8.93 -13.02 18.84
C LEU A 379 7.47 -13.12 18.40
N PRO A 380 6.75 -14.19 18.75
CA PRO A 380 5.30 -14.25 18.54
C PRO A 380 4.62 -13.02 19.16
N LEU A 381 3.66 -12.42 18.44
CA LEU A 381 3.03 -11.15 18.87
C LEU A 381 2.41 -11.23 20.26
N TYR A 382 1.86 -12.40 20.65
CA TYR A 382 1.33 -12.60 22.00
C TYR A 382 2.41 -12.56 23.11
N GLN A 383 3.66 -12.99 22.79
CA GLN A 383 4.78 -12.85 23.71
C GLN A 383 5.28 -11.41 23.76
N ALA A 384 5.33 -10.74 22.61
CA ALA A 384 5.67 -9.33 22.55
C ALA A 384 4.65 -8.48 23.34
N ALA A 385 3.36 -8.79 23.26
CA ALA A 385 2.32 -8.14 24.04
C ALA A 385 2.55 -8.28 25.57
N ALA A 386 3.10 -9.40 26.00
CA ALA A 386 3.36 -9.64 27.44
C ALA A 386 4.54 -8.83 27.99
N VAL A 387 5.51 -8.46 27.15
CA VAL A 387 6.72 -7.70 27.58
C VAL A 387 6.61 -6.20 27.32
N LEU A 388 5.67 -5.76 26.48
CA LEU A 388 5.47 -4.35 26.20
C LEU A 388 4.67 -3.65 27.33
N PRO A 389 4.88 -2.36 27.58
CA PRO A 389 4.14 -1.61 28.56
C PRO A 389 2.62 -1.70 28.33
N ARG A 390 1.84 -1.77 29.42
CA ARG A 390 0.37 -1.82 29.34
C ARG A 390 -0.20 -0.52 28.75
N GLY A 391 -1.29 -0.63 28.01
CA GLY A 391 -2.05 0.46 27.42
C GLY A 391 -2.68 0.03 26.08
N ARG A 392 -3.79 0.66 25.68
CA ARG A 392 -4.43 0.39 24.39
C ARG A 392 -3.46 0.64 23.27
N ALA A 393 -3.13 -0.37 22.52
CA ALA A 393 -2.21 -0.31 21.40
C ALA A 393 -2.44 -1.48 20.45
N TRP A 394 -2.00 -1.31 19.23
CA TRP A 394 -1.86 -2.40 18.27
C TRP A 394 -0.40 -2.82 18.19
N LEU A 395 -0.17 -4.10 18.00
CA LEU A 395 1.15 -4.64 17.70
C LEU A 395 1.24 -4.90 16.21
N ARG A 396 2.35 -4.47 15.61
CA ARG A 396 2.63 -4.64 14.19
C ARG A 396 4.02 -5.19 13.99
N VAL A 397 4.14 -6.11 13.04
CA VAL A 397 5.43 -6.44 12.46
C VAL A 397 5.70 -5.43 11.36
N ARG A 398 6.82 -4.72 11.45
CA ARG A 398 7.27 -3.74 10.46
C ARG A 398 8.71 -4.00 10.08
N LEU A 399 9.08 -3.51 8.91
CA LEU A 399 10.45 -3.45 8.46
C LEU A 399 11.06 -2.12 8.93
N LEU A 400 12.09 -2.18 9.77
CA LEU A 400 12.72 -0.99 10.36
C LEU A 400 14.04 -0.69 9.66
N GLU A 401 14.21 0.51 9.12
CA GLU A 401 15.45 0.94 8.48
C GLU A 401 16.60 0.99 9.49
N GLN A 402 17.70 0.32 9.17
CA GLN A 402 18.94 0.31 9.94
C GLN A 402 19.90 1.43 9.47
N GLN A 403 21.01 1.61 10.19
CA GLN A 403 22.03 2.63 9.84
C GLN A 403 22.69 2.40 8.48
N ASP A 404 22.77 1.15 8.05
CA ASP A 404 23.32 0.74 6.76
C ASP A 404 22.30 0.77 5.60
N GLY A 405 21.07 1.25 5.87
CA GLY A 405 19.98 1.30 4.92
C GLY A 405 19.26 -0.03 4.71
N SER A 406 19.68 -1.12 5.36
CA SER A 406 18.95 -2.37 5.35
C SER A 406 17.64 -2.24 6.14
N LEU A 407 16.65 -3.07 5.79
CA LEU A 407 15.38 -3.14 6.52
C LEU A 407 15.32 -4.46 7.29
N ARG A 408 15.14 -4.38 8.60
CA ARG A 408 14.98 -5.56 9.46
C ARG A 408 13.62 -5.61 10.09
N PRO A 409 13.00 -6.80 10.16
CA PRO A 409 11.70 -6.93 10.79
C PRO A 409 11.81 -6.70 12.31
N GLY A 410 10.83 -6.00 12.84
CA GLY A 410 10.69 -5.75 14.28
C GLY A 410 9.24 -5.63 14.66
N ILE A 411 8.95 -5.83 15.94
CA ILE A 411 7.61 -5.66 16.49
C ILE A 411 7.50 -4.23 17.02
N CYS A 412 6.61 -3.46 16.43
CA CYS A 412 6.32 -2.09 16.82
C CYS A 412 5.00 -2.05 17.59
N ARG A 413 4.96 -1.20 18.61
CA ARG A 413 3.73 -0.82 19.27
C ARG A 413 3.19 0.45 18.61
N VAL A 414 1.99 0.37 18.07
CA VAL A 414 1.28 1.52 17.53
C VAL A 414 0.29 1.99 18.59
N THR A 415 0.46 3.21 19.08
CA THR A 415 -0.47 3.88 20.01
C THR A 415 -1.30 4.89 19.24
N GLU A 416 -2.55 5.05 19.61
CA GLU A 416 -3.31 6.25 19.23
C GLU A 416 -2.68 7.44 19.97
N GLU A 417 -2.06 8.37 19.24
CA GLU A 417 -1.63 9.66 19.77
C GLU A 417 -2.76 10.69 19.72
#